data_592099b3b2df8e85be18e34baedd4c1f
#
_entry.id   592099b3b2df8e85be18e34baedd4c1f
#
_cell.length_a   1.000
_cell.length_b   1.000
_cell.length_c   1.000
_cell.angle_alpha   90.00
_cell.angle_beta   90.00
_cell.angle_gamma   90.00
#
_symmetry.space_group_name_H-M   'P 1'
#
loop_
_entity.id
_entity.type
_entity.pdbx_description
1 polymer ?
#
loop_
_entity_poly.entity_id
_entity_poly.type
_entity_poly.pdbx_seq_one_letter_code
_entity_poly.pdbx_strand_id
1 'polypeptide(L)'
;MVQTRVRINKVRSKESDKSLGEPGGLEYTMKLVTAVIKPFKLDDVKDGLATLGVQGMTVSEVQGFGRQGGHSETYRGTEYKVLFTPKTRVEVVVDDDVADQVVDAIVAAARTEKIGDGKVWVTDVGNLVRIRTGERGADAV
;
A
#
# COMPACT_ATOMS: atom_id res chain seq x y z
N MET A 1 5.43 10.34 -5.22
CA MET A 1 6.30 9.99 -4.29
C MET A 1 5.88 10.13 -2.93
N VAL A 2 6.18 9.22 -2.15
CA VAL A 2 5.75 9.16 -0.82
C VAL A 2 6.53 10.06 0.05
N GLN A 3 5.88 10.67 0.92
CA GLN A 3 6.53 11.55 1.76
C GLN A 3 6.21 11.43 3.18
N THR A 4 5.66 10.35 3.60
CA THR A 4 5.35 10.18 4.99
C THR A 4 6.57 9.76 5.74
N ARG A 5 6.63 10.06 6.98
CA ARG A 5 7.75 9.75 7.79
C ARG A 5 7.93 8.26 7.99
N VAL A 6 9.12 7.82 7.83
CA VAL A 6 9.48 6.44 8.09
C VAL A 6 10.38 6.43 9.28
N ARG A 7 10.09 5.55 10.20
CA ARG A 7 10.88 5.52 11.39
C ARG A 7 11.15 4.09 11.78
N ILE A 8 12.37 3.79 12.03
CA ILE A 8 12.75 2.52 12.58
C ILE A 8 13.26 2.78 13.95
N ASN A 9 12.56 2.25 14.90
CA ASN A 9 12.99 2.40 16.27
C ASN A 9 14.14 1.48 16.52
N LYS A 10 15.09 1.97 17.29
CA LYS A 10 16.17 1.12 17.68
C LYS A 10 15.66 -0.08 18.38
N VAL A 11 16.51 -1.03 18.40
CA VAL A 11 16.21 -2.23 19.12
C VAL A 11 15.85 -1.90 20.54
N ARG A 12 14.83 -2.53 21.01
CA ARG A 12 14.41 -2.35 22.35
C ARG A 12 15.47 -2.84 23.27
N SER A 13 15.59 -2.17 24.35
CA SER A 13 16.56 -2.56 25.32
C SER A 13 16.35 -3.99 25.74
N LYS A 14 17.41 -4.69 25.86
CA LYS A 14 17.30 -6.06 26.27
C LYS A 14 16.77 -6.22 27.65
N GLU A 15 16.94 -5.19 28.45
CA GLU A 15 16.41 -5.29 29.77
C GLU A 15 14.95 -5.52 29.78
N SER A 16 14.27 -4.80 28.91
CA SER A 16 12.84 -4.93 28.93
C SER A 16 12.37 -6.18 28.22
N ASP A 17 13.22 -6.71 27.35
CA ASP A 17 12.79 -7.86 26.58
C ASP A 17 13.37 -9.16 27.01
N LYS A 18 14.21 -9.13 28.02
CA LYS A 18 14.85 -10.37 28.40
C LYS A 18 13.89 -11.45 28.77
N SER A 19 12.82 -11.08 29.39
CA SER A 19 11.84 -12.07 29.77
C SER A 19 11.24 -12.75 28.54
N LEU A 20 11.28 -12.11 27.42
CA LEU A 20 10.75 -12.67 26.23
C LEU A 20 11.77 -13.46 25.44
N GLY A 21 13.00 -13.36 25.84
CA GLY A 21 14.04 -14.06 25.12
C GLY A 21 14.29 -13.47 23.76
N GLU A 22 13.82 -12.31 23.50
CA GLU A 22 13.97 -11.72 22.21
C GLU A 22 15.33 -11.12 22.08
N PRO A 23 16.01 -11.36 21.00
CA PRO A 23 17.32 -10.76 20.80
C PRO A 23 17.15 -9.34 20.37
N GLY A 24 16.47 -8.56 20.94
CA GLY A 24 16.32 -7.18 20.60
C GLY A 24 16.35 -6.93 19.11
N GLY A 25 15.32 -6.59 18.52
CA GLY A 25 15.26 -6.28 17.11
C GLY A 25 14.88 -4.85 16.90
N LEU A 26 14.75 -4.47 15.67
CA LEU A 26 14.30 -3.15 15.34
C LEU A 26 12.78 -3.13 15.46
N GLU A 27 12.30 -2.01 15.93
CA GLU A 27 10.87 -1.82 16.01
C GLU A 27 10.53 -0.90 14.85
N TYR A 28 9.77 -1.41 13.90
CA TYR A 28 9.48 -0.64 12.70
C TYR A 28 8.26 0.22 12.92
N THR A 29 8.42 1.52 12.72
CA THR A 29 7.32 2.45 12.92
C THR A 29 6.78 2.96 11.61
N MET A 30 7.23 2.37 10.50
CA MET A 30 6.70 2.74 9.20
C MET A 30 6.12 1.58 8.50
N LYS A 31 5.13 1.90 7.69
CA LYS A 31 4.40 0.88 6.96
C LYS A 31 4.33 1.26 5.49
N LEU A 32 4.30 0.24 4.66
CA LEU A 32 3.97 0.40 3.26
C LEU A 32 2.53 -0.03 3.10
N VAL A 33 1.68 0.88 2.67
CA VAL A 33 0.30 0.57 2.38
C VAL A 33 0.19 0.40 0.87
N THR A 34 -0.27 -0.76 0.45
CA THR A 34 -0.43 -1.09 -0.95
C THR A 34 -1.89 -1.35 -1.22
N ALA A 35 -2.41 -0.79 -2.29
CA ALA A 35 -3.79 -1.04 -2.71
C ALA A 35 -3.83 -1.33 -4.18
N VAL A 36 -4.70 -2.25 -4.57
CA VAL A 36 -4.99 -2.51 -5.98
C VAL A 36 -6.46 -2.19 -6.15
N ILE A 37 -6.74 -1.21 -6.98
CA ILE A 37 -8.07 -0.61 -7.08
C ILE A 37 -8.53 -0.56 -8.53
N LYS A 38 -9.79 -0.24 -8.73
CA LYS A 38 -10.31 0.05 -10.06
C LYS A 38 -9.65 1.33 -10.57
N PRO A 39 -9.23 1.36 -11.82
CA PRO A 39 -8.47 2.52 -12.33
C PRO A 39 -9.18 3.85 -12.17
N PHE A 40 -10.49 3.87 -12.36
CA PHE A 40 -11.20 5.15 -12.31
C PHE A 40 -11.35 5.69 -10.88
N LYS A 41 -10.89 4.94 -9.90
CA LYS A 41 -10.92 5.41 -8.52
C LYS A 41 -9.62 6.07 -8.07
N LEU A 42 -8.66 6.13 -8.95
CA LEU A 42 -7.34 6.65 -8.57
C LEU A 42 -7.41 8.08 -8.04
N ASP A 43 -8.13 8.95 -8.72
CA ASP A 43 -8.19 10.33 -8.27
C ASP A 43 -8.87 10.46 -6.92
N ASP A 44 -9.92 9.68 -6.70
CA ASP A 44 -10.59 9.73 -5.40
C ASP A 44 -9.66 9.27 -4.29
N VAL A 45 -8.88 8.22 -4.54
CA VAL A 45 -7.92 7.74 -3.56
C VAL A 45 -6.85 8.79 -3.30
N LYS A 46 -6.34 9.41 -4.36
CA LYS A 46 -5.33 10.44 -4.22
C LYS A 46 -5.86 11.58 -3.36
N ASP A 47 -7.07 12.03 -3.62
CA ASP A 47 -7.65 13.12 -2.86
C ASP A 47 -7.87 12.74 -1.41
N GLY A 48 -8.33 11.53 -1.16
CA GLY A 48 -8.53 11.06 0.20
C GLY A 48 -7.23 10.99 0.98
N LEU A 49 -6.15 10.57 0.34
CA LEU A 49 -4.86 10.52 1.01
C LEU A 49 -4.29 11.92 1.25
N ALA A 50 -4.55 12.83 0.35
CA ALA A 50 -4.05 14.20 0.51
C ALA A 50 -4.63 14.84 1.77
N THR A 51 -5.86 14.55 2.11
CA THR A 51 -6.46 15.13 3.31
C THR A 51 -5.81 14.61 4.58
N LEU A 52 -5.12 13.50 4.51
CA LEU A 52 -4.40 12.95 5.65
C LEU A 52 -2.94 13.41 5.68
N GLY A 53 -2.56 14.30 4.78
CA GLY A 53 -1.19 14.80 4.75
C GLY A 53 -0.23 13.93 3.98
N VAL A 54 -0.71 12.93 3.27
CA VAL A 54 0.14 12.13 2.42
C VAL A 54 0.49 12.94 1.20
N GLN A 55 1.77 13.19 1.00
CA GLN A 55 2.20 14.11 -0.05
C GLN A 55 2.67 13.41 -1.31
N GLY A 56 2.79 12.12 -1.28
CA GLY A 56 3.23 11.41 -2.47
C GLY A 56 2.84 9.97 -2.44
N MET A 57 2.73 9.39 -3.60
CA MET A 57 2.42 7.98 -3.73
C MET A 57 3.00 7.48 -5.04
N THR A 58 3.20 6.18 -5.09
CA THR A 58 3.67 5.53 -6.31
C THR A 58 2.49 4.80 -6.93
N VAL A 59 2.35 4.95 -8.23
CA VAL A 59 1.22 4.38 -8.95
C VAL A 59 1.76 3.55 -10.11
N SER A 60 1.19 2.38 -10.29
CA SER A 60 1.53 1.56 -11.44
C SER A 60 0.27 0.90 -11.98
N GLU A 61 0.29 0.61 -13.27
CA GLU A 61 -0.80 -0.09 -13.91
C GLU A 61 -0.52 -1.57 -13.83
N VAL A 62 -1.51 -2.32 -13.41
CA VAL A 62 -1.38 -3.77 -13.27
C VAL A 62 -2.61 -4.42 -13.84
N GLN A 63 -2.59 -5.73 -13.94
CA GLN A 63 -3.75 -6.48 -14.38
C GLN A 63 -4.13 -7.46 -13.31
N GLY A 64 -5.42 -7.55 -13.06
CA GLY A 64 -5.92 -8.48 -12.08
C GLY A 64 -6.63 -9.65 -12.73
N PHE A 65 -6.61 -10.77 -12.03
CA PHE A 65 -7.34 -11.95 -12.42
C PHE A 65 -8.21 -12.35 -11.24
N GLY A 66 -9.48 -12.57 -11.48
CA GLY A 66 -10.34 -12.97 -10.39
C GLY A 66 -11.80 -13.00 -10.81
N ARG A 67 -12.63 -12.95 -9.80
CA ARG A 67 -14.08 -13.13 -10.03
C ARG A 67 -14.69 -12.04 -10.88
N GLN A 68 -14.07 -10.87 -10.90
CA GLN A 68 -14.56 -9.79 -11.72
C GLN A 68 -14.28 -10.03 -13.17
N GLY A 69 -13.25 -10.76 -13.48
CA GLY A 69 -12.79 -10.93 -14.82
C GLY A 69 -13.82 -11.62 -15.60
N GLY A 70 -13.94 -11.31 -16.81
CA GLY A 70 -14.62 -12.22 -17.46
C GLY A 70 -15.83 -11.81 -18.18
N HIS A 71 -15.64 -11.32 -19.29
CA HIS A 71 -16.63 -11.49 -20.30
C HIS A 71 -16.06 -12.47 -21.28
N SER A 72 -16.94 -13.14 -21.99
CA SER A 72 -16.57 -14.13 -22.97
C SER A 72 -16.38 -13.48 -24.32
N GLU A 73 -15.45 -14.01 -25.06
CA GLU A 73 -15.23 -13.60 -26.43
C GLU A 73 -15.19 -14.85 -27.28
N THR A 74 -15.59 -14.75 -28.53
CA THR A 74 -15.60 -15.86 -29.44
C THR A 74 -14.53 -15.66 -30.51
N TYR A 75 -13.70 -16.68 -30.67
CA TYR A 75 -12.66 -16.65 -31.69
C TYR A 75 -12.69 -17.99 -32.41
N ARG A 76 -12.93 -17.94 -33.72
CA ARG A 76 -13.01 -19.15 -34.53
C ARG A 76 -14.01 -20.16 -33.97
N GLY A 77 -15.14 -19.66 -33.47
CA GLY A 77 -16.16 -20.54 -32.95
C GLY A 77 -15.91 -21.07 -31.56
N THR A 78 -14.81 -20.70 -30.94
CA THR A 78 -14.52 -21.11 -29.59
C THR A 78 -14.68 -19.92 -28.66
N GLU A 79 -15.36 -20.13 -27.56
CA GLU A 79 -15.57 -19.06 -26.61
C GLU A 79 -14.41 -19.00 -25.63
N TYR A 80 -13.86 -17.80 -25.44
CA TYR A 80 -12.78 -17.57 -24.51
C TYR A 80 -13.24 -16.58 -23.48
N LYS A 81 -12.79 -16.74 -22.26
CA LYS A 81 -13.03 -15.76 -21.21
C LYS A 81 -11.88 -14.80 -21.14
N VAL A 82 -12.20 -13.53 -20.97
CA VAL A 82 -11.20 -12.53 -20.70
C VAL A 82 -10.90 -12.60 -19.22
N LEU A 83 -9.72 -13.04 -18.85
CA LEU A 83 -9.41 -13.32 -17.47
C LEU A 83 -8.70 -12.19 -16.74
N PHE A 84 -8.09 -11.28 -17.48
CA PHE A 84 -7.32 -10.20 -16.86
C PHE A 84 -8.04 -8.88 -17.06
N THR A 85 -8.05 -8.09 -15.99
CA THR A 85 -8.74 -6.81 -15.95
C THR A 85 -7.73 -5.74 -15.52
N PRO A 86 -7.74 -4.59 -16.18
CA PRO A 86 -6.85 -3.51 -15.76
C PRO A 86 -7.16 -3.05 -14.35
N LYS A 87 -6.11 -2.82 -13.58
CA LYS A 87 -6.20 -2.32 -12.23
C LYS A 87 -5.10 -1.30 -12.02
N THR A 88 -5.22 -0.54 -10.97
CA THR A 88 -4.21 0.43 -10.60
C THR A 88 -3.67 0.06 -9.23
N ARG A 89 -2.35 0.03 -9.11
CA ARG A 89 -1.70 -0.24 -7.85
C ARG A 89 -1.17 1.06 -7.29
N VAL A 90 -1.48 1.31 -6.03
CA VAL A 90 -1.06 2.52 -5.33
C VAL A 90 -0.25 2.09 -4.13
N GLU A 91 0.87 2.74 -3.91
CA GLU A 91 1.71 2.46 -2.75
C GLU A 91 2.11 3.74 -2.07
N VAL A 92 1.99 3.78 -0.76
CA VAL A 92 2.43 4.91 0.04
C VAL A 92 3.14 4.38 1.27
N VAL A 93 4.18 5.11 1.69
CA VAL A 93 4.86 4.77 2.92
C VAL A 93 4.40 5.77 3.97
N VAL A 94 3.95 5.29 5.09
CA VAL A 94 3.36 6.14 6.12
C VAL A 94 3.85 5.71 7.49
N ASP A 95 3.75 6.62 8.44
CA ASP A 95 4.01 6.26 9.83
C ASP A 95 3.01 5.24 10.30
N ASP A 96 3.46 4.38 11.18
CA ASP A 96 2.60 3.38 11.76
C ASP A 96 1.36 4.01 12.40
N ASP A 97 1.52 5.19 12.98
CA ASP A 97 0.42 5.86 13.68
C ASP A 97 -0.74 6.19 12.78
N VAL A 98 -0.50 6.38 11.49
CA VAL A 98 -1.58 6.76 10.58
C VAL A 98 -1.93 5.67 9.60
N ALA A 99 -1.31 4.52 9.71
CA ALA A 99 -1.53 3.45 8.74
C ALA A 99 -3.00 3.05 8.66
N ASP A 100 -3.66 2.90 9.80
CA ASP A 100 -5.07 2.52 9.80
C ASP A 100 -5.94 3.58 9.16
N GLN A 101 -5.65 4.84 9.41
CA GLN A 101 -6.40 5.92 8.79
C GLN A 101 -6.21 5.93 7.28
N VAL A 102 -5.00 5.62 6.83
CA VAL A 102 -4.71 5.55 5.41
C VAL A 102 -5.50 4.41 4.77
N VAL A 103 -5.52 3.26 5.41
CA VAL A 103 -6.29 2.12 4.92
C VAL A 103 -7.77 2.49 4.84
N ASP A 104 -8.31 3.08 5.89
CA ASP A 104 -9.71 3.47 5.90
C ASP A 104 -10.04 4.48 4.80
N ALA A 105 -9.14 5.42 4.58
CA ALA A 105 -9.35 6.42 3.54
C ALA A 105 -9.35 5.78 2.15
N ILE A 106 -8.46 4.83 1.93
CA ILE A 106 -8.41 4.14 0.64
C ILE A 106 -9.69 3.33 0.44
N VAL A 107 -10.12 2.62 1.46
CA VAL A 107 -11.35 1.83 1.35
C VAL A 107 -12.53 2.72 1.04
N ALA A 108 -12.66 3.83 1.76
CA ALA A 108 -13.78 4.74 1.54
C ALA A 108 -13.77 5.31 0.14
N ALA A 109 -12.60 5.67 -0.37
CA ALA A 109 -12.48 6.30 -1.68
C ALA A 109 -12.65 5.31 -2.82
N ALA A 110 -12.18 4.08 -2.63
CA ALA A 110 -12.14 3.11 -3.73
C ALA A 110 -13.37 2.21 -3.80
N ARG A 111 -14.17 2.19 -2.76
CA ARG A 111 -15.30 1.26 -2.68
C ARG A 111 -16.40 1.63 -3.66
N THR A 112 -16.87 0.66 -4.42
CA THR A 112 -18.09 0.80 -5.21
C THR A 112 -19.16 -0.19 -4.74
N GLU A 113 -18.75 -1.12 -3.85
CA GLU A 113 -19.62 -2.18 -3.35
C GLU A 113 -19.95 -3.21 -4.42
N LYS A 114 -19.14 -3.26 -5.46
CA LYS A 114 -19.29 -4.25 -6.52
C LYS A 114 -18.02 -5.09 -6.58
N ILE A 115 -18.18 -6.27 -7.16
CA ILE A 115 -17.05 -7.17 -7.34
C ILE A 115 -15.95 -6.45 -8.09
N GLY A 116 -14.74 -6.64 -7.68
CA GLY A 116 -13.59 -6.04 -8.35
C GLY A 116 -13.09 -4.77 -7.73
N ASP A 117 -13.64 -4.37 -6.58
CA ASP A 117 -13.16 -3.16 -5.92
C ASP A 117 -11.69 -3.25 -5.50
N GLY A 118 -11.18 -4.44 -5.31
CA GLY A 118 -9.76 -4.60 -5.02
C GLY A 118 -9.48 -4.86 -3.56
N LYS A 119 -8.22 -4.68 -3.19
CA LYS A 119 -7.77 -4.96 -1.84
C LYS A 119 -6.73 -3.95 -1.43
N VAL A 120 -6.57 -3.80 -0.13
CA VAL A 120 -5.51 -2.99 0.44
C VAL A 120 -4.85 -3.80 1.53
N TRP A 121 -3.54 -3.67 1.66
CA TRP A 121 -2.82 -4.37 2.72
C TRP A 121 -1.63 -3.54 3.17
N VAL A 122 -1.07 -3.93 4.29
CA VAL A 122 -0.01 -3.18 4.95
C VAL A 122 1.15 -4.11 5.23
N THR A 123 2.36 -3.63 4.96
CA THR A 123 3.56 -4.38 5.29
C THR A 123 4.53 -3.46 6.00
N ASP A 124 5.45 -4.06 6.76
CA ASP A 124 6.47 -3.31 7.47
C ASP A 124 7.54 -2.84 6.51
N VAL A 125 8.06 -1.66 6.76
CA VAL A 125 9.21 -1.14 6.02
C VAL A 125 10.44 -1.30 6.90
N GLY A 126 11.38 -2.08 6.41
CA GLY A 126 12.57 -2.39 7.21
C GLY A 126 13.64 -1.32 7.15
N ASN A 127 13.77 -0.65 6.04
CA ASN A 127 14.85 0.32 5.86
C ASN A 127 14.42 1.29 4.77
N LEU A 128 14.63 2.56 5.00
CA LEU A 128 14.27 3.57 4.04
C LEU A 128 15.42 4.52 3.84
N VAL A 129 15.75 4.79 2.61
CA VAL A 129 16.83 5.71 2.28
C VAL A 129 16.33 6.64 1.19
N ARG A 130 16.55 7.93 1.38
CA ARG A 130 16.24 8.90 0.33
C ARG A 130 17.42 8.93 -0.63
N ILE A 131 17.15 8.66 -1.88
CA ILE A 131 18.21 8.53 -2.85
C ILE A 131 19.00 9.83 -3.02
N ARG A 132 18.30 10.94 -3.09
CA ARG A 132 18.96 12.21 -3.36
C ARG A 132 19.95 12.61 -2.27
N THR A 133 19.62 12.35 -1.02
CA THR A 133 20.42 12.86 0.09
C THR A 133 21.15 11.76 0.85
N GLY A 134 20.74 10.51 0.68
CA GLY A 134 21.29 9.42 1.47
C GLY A 134 20.76 9.36 2.89
N GLU A 135 19.84 10.23 3.25
CA GLU A 135 19.25 10.20 4.58
C GLU A 135 18.47 8.92 4.77
N ARG A 136 18.45 8.47 6.01
CA ARG A 136 17.83 7.19 6.34
C ARG A 136 16.79 7.35 7.41
N GLY A 137 15.86 6.40 7.42
CA GLY A 137 14.85 6.36 8.47
C GLY A 137 13.91 7.53 8.40
N ALA A 138 13.62 8.11 9.54
CA ALA A 138 12.68 9.22 9.63
C ALA A 138 13.09 10.41 8.78
N ASP A 139 14.37 10.60 8.60
CA ASP A 139 14.87 11.74 7.84
C ASP A 139 14.77 11.53 6.34
N ALA A 140 14.44 10.33 5.93
CA ALA A 140 14.38 10.00 4.51
C ALA A 140 13.05 10.37 3.86
N VAL A 141 12.14 10.88 4.62
CA VAL A 141 10.80 11.18 4.14
C VAL A 141 10.73 12.57 3.57
#